data_02fd0442a4a16db223b7b4043d3cbe66
#
_entry.id   02fd0442a4a16db223b7b4043d3cbe66
#
_cell.length_a   1.000
_cell.length_b   1.000
_cell.length_c   1.000
_cell.angle_alpha   90.00
_cell.angle_beta   90.00
_cell.angle_gamma   90.00
#
_symmetry.space_group_name_H-M   'P 1'
#
loop_
_entity.id
_entity.type
_entity.pdbx_description
1 polymer ?
#
loop_
_entity_poly.entity_id
_entity_poly.type
_entity_poly.pdbx_seq_one_letter_code
_entity_poly.pdbx_strand_id
1 'polypeptide(L)'
;MGLVPMVVEQTSRGERAYDIYSRLLRDNIIFLGTPIDDQIANLIIAQMLFLSGEDPDKDLQLYINSPGGSISAGLAIYDTMQFIKNDVVTYCIGQAASMGAFLLMSGTKGKRFALPNSRILIHQPSMGGLSGQAT
;
A
#
# COMPACT_ATOMS: atom_id res chain seq x y z
N MET A 1 -10.44 3.50 -17.20
CA MET A 1 -10.68 2.63 -16.04
C MET A 1 -10.78 1.19 -16.49
N GLY A 2 -10.01 0.33 -15.91
CA GLY A 2 -10.01 -1.08 -16.25
C GLY A 2 -11.10 -1.86 -15.52
N LEU A 3 -11.40 -3.02 -16.04
CA LEU A 3 -12.27 -3.97 -15.36
C LEU A 3 -11.50 -4.64 -14.24
N VAL A 4 -12.16 -4.85 -13.11
CA VAL A 4 -11.58 -5.61 -12.00
C VAL A 4 -12.00 -7.07 -12.16
N PRO A 5 -11.04 -7.98 -12.33
CA PRO A 5 -11.39 -9.39 -12.50
C PRO A 5 -12.06 -9.96 -11.26
N MET A 6 -12.95 -10.91 -11.48
CA MET A 6 -13.61 -11.65 -10.42
C MET A 6 -12.98 -13.02 -10.26
N VAL A 7 -12.88 -13.47 -9.03
CA VAL A 7 -12.39 -14.80 -8.67
C VAL A 7 -13.53 -15.57 -8.05
N VAL A 8 -13.76 -16.79 -8.52
CA VAL A 8 -14.82 -17.68 -7.98
C VAL A 8 -14.13 -18.81 -7.23
N GLU A 9 -14.54 -19.00 -5.97
CA GLU A 9 -14.04 -20.09 -5.14
C GLU A 9 -15.15 -21.01 -4.73
N GLN A 10 -14.83 -22.31 -4.68
CA GLN A 10 -15.71 -23.32 -4.12
C GLN A 10 -15.52 -23.36 -2.62
N THR A 11 -16.65 -23.30 -1.89
CA THR A 11 -16.65 -23.43 -0.44
C THR A 11 -17.61 -24.54 -0.02
N SER A 12 -17.57 -24.92 1.24
CA SER A 12 -18.51 -25.91 1.78
C SER A 12 -19.97 -25.44 1.69
N ARG A 13 -20.20 -24.15 1.48
CA ARG A 13 -21.54 -23.55 1.36
C ARG A 13 -21.89 -23.15 -0.08
N GLY A 14 -21.12 -23.62 -1.07
CA GLY A 14 -21.30 -23.30 -2.47
C GLY A 14 -20.22 -22.37 -3.00
N GLU A 15 -20.49 -21.74 -4.14
CA GLU A 15 -19.54 -20.85 -4.79
C GLU A 15 -19.61 -19.46 -4.17
N ARG A 16 -18.44 -18.82 -4.04
CA ARG A 16 -18.34 -17.42 -3.67
C ARG A 16 -17.52 -16.66 -4.69
N ALA A 17 -17.99 -15.48 -5.07
CA ALA A 17 -17.30 -14.59 -5.99
C ALA A 17 -16.71 -13.42 -5.21
N TYR A 18 -15.46 -13.08 -5.52
CA TYR A 18 -14.74 -11.94 -4.95
C TYR A 18 -14.14 -11.16 -6.11
N ASP A 19 -14.06 -9.83 -6.01
CA ASP A 19 -13.12 -9.13 -6.88
C ASP A 19 -11.69 -9.51 -6.48
N ILE A 20 -10.72 -9.32 -7.40
CA ILE A 20 -9.36 -9.78 -7.17
C ILE A 20 -8.73 -9.11 -5.94
N TYR A 21 -9.01 -7.83 -5.70
CA TYR A 21 -8.43 -7.13 -4.56
C TYR A 21 -9.01 -7.65 -3.24
N SER A 22 -10.30 -7.91 -3.19
CA SER A 22 -10.94 -8.50 -2.00
C SER A 22 -10.41 -9.89 -1.71
N ARG A 23 -10.15 -10.67 -2.76
CA ARG A 23 -9.58 -12.01 -2.59
C ARG A 23 -8.15 -11.94 -2.03
N LEU A 24 -7.34 -11.03 -2.55
CA LEU A 24 -5.99 -10.83 -2.04
C LEU A 24 -6.00 -10.31 -0.60
N LEU A 25 -6.96 -9.48 -0.26
CA LEU A 25 -7.11 -8.94 1.09
C LEU A 25 -7.29 -10.06 2.13
N ARG A 26 -7.96 -11.14 1.77
CA ARG A 26 -8.08 -12.30 2.66
C ARG A 26 -6.73 -12.89 3.05
N ASP A 27 -5.73 -12.73 2.20
CA ASP A 27 -4.36 -13.18 2.47
C ASP A 27 -3.49 -12.04 3.01
N ASN A 28 -4.09 -10.98 3.53
CA ASN A 28 -3.42 -9.81 4.10
C ASN A 28 -2.61 -9.01 3.07
N ILE A 29 -2.98 -9.08 1.81
CA ILE A 29 -2.31 -8.37 0.73
C ILE A 29 -3.09 -7.11 0.37
N ILE A 30 -2.41 -5.96 0.44
CA ILE A 30 -2.96 -4.67 0.06
C ILE A 30 -2.11 -4.10 -1.07
N PHE A 31 -2.77 -3.55 -2.09
CA PHE A 31 -2.09 -2.92 -3.22
C PHE A 31 -2.22 -1.40 -3.16
N LEU A 32 -1.09 -0.72 -3.22
CA LEU A 32 -1.03 0.71 -3.47
C LEU A 32 -0.45 0.88 -4.87
N GLY A 33 -1.32 0.87 -5.89
CA GLY A 33 -0.95 0.83 -7.29
C GLY A 33 -1.27 2.10 -8.07
N THR A 34 -1.45 3.24 -7.37
CA THR A 34 -1.88 4.50 -7.96
C THR A 34 -1.13 5.65 -7.31
N PRO A 35 -1.24 6.89 -7.85
CA PRO A 35 -0.88 8.07 -7.08
C PRO A 35 -1.64 8.11 -5.74
N ILE A 36 -1.05 8.73 -4.75
CA ILE A 36 -1.60 8.79 -3.39
C ILE A 36 -2.39 10.09 -3.23
N ASP A 37 -3.70 9.95 -3.04
CA ASP A 37 -4.58 11.06 -2.66
C ASP A 37 -5.35 10.67 -1.40
N ASP A 38 -6.21 11.56 -0.92
CA ASP A 38 -6.95 11.30 0.31
C ASP A 38 -7.88 10.10 0.19
N GLN A 39 -8.50 9.91 -0.98
CA GLN A 39 -9.43 8.80 -1.19
C GLN A 39 -8.68 7.46 -1.16
N ILE A 40 -7.56 7.38 -1.86
CA ILE A 40 -6.72 6.18 -1.87
C ILE A 40 -6.17 5.91 -0.47
N ALA A 41 -5.70 6.94 0.22
CA ALA A 41 -5.20 6.78 1.58
C ALA A 41 -6.27 6.21 2.52
N ASN A 42 -7.50 6.73 2.44
CA ASN A 42 -8.58 6.23 3.28
C ASN A 42 -8.91 4.77 2.98
N LEU A 43 -8.85 4.35 1.72
CA LEU A 43 -9.07 2.95 1.36
C LEU A 43 -7.98 2.04 1.91
N ILE A 44 -6.72 2.45 1.80
CA ILE A 44 -5.60 1.69 2.34
C ILE A 44 -5.71 1.58 3.87
N ILE A 45 -5.99 2.71 4.52
CA ILE A 45 -6.14 2.76 5.99
C ILE A 45 -7.28 1.85 6.45
N ALA A 46 -8.43 1.91 5.77
CA ALA A 46 -9.57 1.07 6.12
C ALA A 46 -9.22 -0.42 6.02
N GLN A 47 -8.50 -0.81 4.99
CA GLN A 47 -8.05 -2.20 4.82
C GLN A 47 -7.08 -2.60 5.94
N MET A 48 -6.14 -1.72 6.31
CA MET A 48 -5.20 -1.99 7.39
C MET A 48 -5.93 -2.18 8.73
N LEU A 49 -6.88 -1.32 9.02
CA LEU A 49 -7.66 -1.42 10.26
C LEU A 49 -8.50 -2.68 10.30
N PHE A 50 -9.10 -3.03 9.17
CA PHE A 50 -9.89 -4.25 9.07
C PHE A 50 -9.04 -5.49 9.33
N LEU A 51 -7.90 -5.60 8.67
CA LEU A 51 -7.01 -6.75 8.83
C LEU A 51 -6.43 -6.82 10.25
N SER A 52 -6.09 -5.69 10.84
CA SER A 52 -5.59 -5.64 12.20
C SER A 52 -6.65 -6.10 13.20
N GLY A 53 -7.91 -5.77 12.95
CA GLY A 53 -9.02 -6.23 13.78
C GLY A 53 -9.28 -7.72 13.65
N GLU A 54 -9.04 -8.29 12.47
CA GLU A 54 -9.25 -9.72 12.25
C GLU A 54 -8.16 -10.57 12.91
N ASP A 55 -6.90 -10.17 12.77
CA ASP A 55 -5.78 -10.88 13.39
C ASP A 55 -4.61 -9.91 13.58
N PRO A 56 -4.42 -9.40 14.79
CA PRO A 56 -3.36 -8.42 15.05
C PRO A 56 -1.94 -9.02 15.01
N ASP A 57 -1.82 -10.33 14.96
CA ASP A 57 -0.50 -10.99 14.96
C ASP A 57 -0.01 -11.41 13.58
N LYS A 58 -0.88 -11.32 12.56
CA LYS A 58 -0.53 -11.68 11.20
C LYS A 58 0.06 -10.49 10.45
N ASP A 59 1.18 -10.70 9.74
CA ASP A 59 1.80 -9.63 8.95
C ASP A 59 0.84 -9.12 7.87
N LEU A 60 0.82 -7.81 7.68
CA LEU A 60 0.22 -7.19 6.50
C LEU A 60 1.26 -7.10 5.41
N GLN A 61 0.86 -7.31 4.16
CA GLN A 61 1.75 -7.23 3.02
C GLN A 61 1.27 -6.10 2.10
N LEU A 62 2.05 -5.03 2.05
CA LEU A 62 1.74 -3.84 1.27
C LEU A 62 2.63 -3.81 0.03
N TYR A 63 2.02 -4.00 -1.13
CA TYR A 63 2.69 -3.89 -2.42
C TYR A 63 2.54 -2.48 -2.94
N ILE A 64 3.66 -1.86 -3.30
CA ILE A 64 3.71 -0.46 -3.70
C ILE A 64 4.19 -0.34 -5.14
N ASN A 65 3.33 0.25 -5.97
CA ASN A 65 3.65 0.64 -7.34
C ASN A 65 3.05 2.03 -7.53
N SER A 66 3.75 3.05 -7.03
CA SER A 66 3.19 4.40 -6.92
C SER A 66 4.25 5.45 -7.20
N PRO A 67 3.89 6.51 -7.97
CA PRO A 67 4.78 7.66 -8.17
C PRO A 67 4.79 8.61 -6.96
N GLY A 68 4.01 8.31 -5.92
CA GLY A 68 3.84 9.19 -4.77
C GLY A 68 2.57 10.03 -4.89
N GLY A 69 2.55 11.18 -4.26
CA GLY A 69 1.38 12.05 -4.26
C GLY A 69 1.34 12.95 -3.04
N SER A 70 0.15 13.10 -2.48
CA SER A 70 -0.08 13.98 -1.33
C SER A 70 0.74 13.55 -0.12
N ILE A 71 1.48 14.50 0.45
CA ILE A 71 2.28 14.25 1.66
C ILE A 71 1.37 13.92 2.84
N SER A 72 0.31 14.68 3.05
CA SER A 72 -0.59 14.45 4.18
C SER A 72 -1.31 13.11 4.06
N ALA A 73 -1.72 12.72 2.86
CA ALA A 73 -2.35 11.42 2.63
C ALA A 73 -1.35 10.28 2.91
N GLY A 74 -0.12 10.41 2.45
CA GLY A 74 0.93 9.43 2.72
C GLY A 74 1.26 9.31 4.20
N LEU A 75 1.31 10.43 4.91
CA LEU A 75 1.55 10.42 6.35
C LEU A 75 0.41 9.75 7.13
N ALA A 76 -0.82 9.89 6.65
CA ALA A 76 -1.95 9.19 7.26
C ALA A 76 -1.79 7.67 7.15
N ILE A 77 -1.33 7.18 6.00
CA ILE A 77 -1.01 5.75 5.83
C ILE A 77 0.13 5.36 6.77
N TYR A 78 1.19 6.16 6.79
CA TYR A 78 2.35 5.92 7.65
C TYR A 78 1.94 5.80 9.13
N ASP A 79 1.15 6.74 9.61
CA ASP A 79 0.69 6.73 11.00
C ASP A 79 -0.11 5.46 11.30
N THR A 80 -0.92 5.02 10.36
CA THR A 80 -1.70 3.78 10.53
C THR A 80 -0.77 2.57 10.59
N MET A 81 0.26 2.52 9.76
CA MET A 81 1.26 1.45 9.79
C MET A 81 1.95 1.36 11.16
N GLN A 82 2.19 2.51 11.80
CA GLN A 82 2.78 2.56 13.13
C GLN A 82 1.77 2.25 14.25
N PHE A 83 0.51 2.58 14.02
CA PHE A 83 -0.55 2.44 15.02
C PHE A 83 -0.98 1.00 15.22
N ILE A 84 -1.10 0.22 14.15
CA ILE A 84 -1.54 -1.18 14.24
C ILE A 84 -0.45 -2.05 14.85
N LYS A 85 -0.85 -3.14 15.51
CA LYS A 85 0.08 -4.05 16.13
C LYS A 85 0.86 -4.89 15.10
N ASN A 86 0.24 -5.17 13.97
CA ASN A 86 0.80 -6.03 12.93
C ASN A 86 2.11 -5.47 12.39
N ASP A 87 3.05 -6.34 12.07
CA ASP A 87 4.17 -5.96 11.21
C ASP A 87 3.65 -5.71 9.80
N VAL A 88 4.25 -4.76 9.11
CA VAL A 88 3.89 -4.43 7.73
C VAL A 88 5.09 -4.73 6.85
N VAL A 89 4.94 -5.77 6.02
CA VAL A 89 5.92 -6.13 5.00
C VAL A 89 5.65 -5.24 3.79
N THR A 90 6.67 -4.57 3.27
CA THR A 90 6.53 -3.71 2.11
C THR A 90 7.30 -4.25 0.92
N TYR A 91 6.71 -4.15 -0.26
CA TYR A 91 7.31 -4.60 -1.51
C TYR A 91 7.23 -3.47 -2.54
N CYS A 92 8.36 -3.15 -3.16
CA CYS A 92 8.34 -2.30 -4.35
C CYS A 92 8.17 -3.18 -5.58
N ILE A 93 7.10 -2.91 -6.33
CA ILE A 93 6.85 -3.56 -7.62
C ILE A 93 6.64 -2.44 -8.64
N GLY A 94 7.38 -2.46 -9.74
CA GLY A 94 7.36 -1.37 -10.69
C GLY A 94 8.14 -0.17 -10.20
N GLN A 95 7.49 0.72 -9.44
CA GLN A 95 8.21 1.84 -8.85
C GLN A 95 7.65 2.24 -7.48
N ALA A 96 8.51 2.83 -6.68
CA ALA A 96 8.13 3.55 -5.48
C ALA A 96 8.88 4.87 -5.48
N ALA A 97 8.17 5.95 -5.74
CA ALA A 97 8.77 7.27 -5.89
C ALA A 97 8.20 8.25 -4.87
N SER A 98 9.04 9.15 -4.37
CA SER A 98 8.64 10.22 -3.45
C SER A 98 7.92 9.64 -2.22
N MET A 99 6.67 10.00 -1.98
CA MET A 99 5.89 9.48 -0.86
C MET A 99 5.72 7.96 -0.95
N GLY A 100 5.70 7.38 -2.16
CA GLY A 100 5.70 5.92 -2.34
C GLY A 100 6.97 5.28 -1.80
N ALA A 101 8.12 5.89 -2.03
CA ALA A 101 9.40 5.44 -1.48
C ALA A 101 9.41 5.58 0.05
N PHE A 102 8.85 6.66 0.56
CA PHE A 102 8.72 6.86 2.01
C PHE A 102 7.94 5.71 2.66
N LEU A 103 6.80 5.34 2.08
CA LEU A 103 5.99 4.24 2.62
C LEU A 103 6.70 2.89 2.50
N LEU A 104 7.43 2.67 1.42
CA LEU A 104 8.24 1.46 1.26
C LEU A 104 9.25 1.34 2.40
N MET A 105 9.95 2.43 2.70
CA MET A 105 10.95 2.46 3.77
C MET A 105 10.32 2.41 5.16
N SER A 106 9.02 2.66 5.28
CA SER A 106 8.29 2.64 6.54
C SER A 106 7.85 1.24 6.96
N GLY A 107 8.09 0.24 6.13
CA GLY A 107 7.82 -1.15 6.47
C GLY A 107 8.63 -1.59 7.69
N THR A 108 8.21 -2.66 8.31
CA THR A 108 8.87 -3.23 9.47
C THR A 108 10.32 -3.57 9.13
N LYS A 109 11.23 -3.25 10.03
CA LYS A 109 12.66 -3.49 9.84
C LYS A 109 12.91 -4.97 9.51
N GLY A 110 13.65 -5.22 8.44
CA GLY A 110 13.93 -6.57 7.96
C GLY A 110 12.83 -7.14 7.06
N LYS A 111 11.74 -6.42 6.87
CA LYS A 111 10.60 -6.86 6.06
C LYS A 111 10.26 -5.87 4.95
N ARG A 112 11.31 -5.31 4.32
CA ARG A 112 11.18 -4.35 3.22
C ARG A 112 11.89 -4.91 2.00
N PHE A 113 11.20 -5.02 0.89
CA PHE A 113 11.69 -5.72 -0.29
C PHE A 113 11.46 -4.91 -1.55
N ALA A 114 12.28 -5.16 -2.56
CA ALA A 114 12.10 -4.60 -3.90
C ALA A 114 12.31 -5.71 -4.91
N LEU A 115 11.44 -5.80 -5.90
CA LEU A 115 11.61 -6.76 -6.98
C LEU A 115 12.76 -6.33 -7.88
N PRO A 116 13.42 -7.28 -8.59
CA PRO A 116 14.70 -7.00 -9.25
C PRO A 116 14.68 -5.88 -10.28
N ASN A 117 13.56 -5.67 -10.96
CA ASN A 117 13.44 -4.65 -12.00
C ASN A 117 12.65 -3.43 -11.55
N SER A 118 12.40 -3.31 -10.25
CA SER A 118 11.69 -2.16 -9.72
C SER A 118 12.63 -0.98 -9.52
N ARG A 119 12.02 0.21 -9.40
CA ARG A 119 12.75 1.47 -9.21
C ARG A 119 12.29 2.14 -7.94
N ILE A 120 13.25 2.61 -7.16
CA ILE A 120 12.98 3.42 -5.97
C ILE A 120 13.58 4.78 -6.22
N LEU A 121 12.74 5.82 -6.17
CA LEU A 121 13.16 7.18 -6.46
C LEU A 121 12.84 8.09 -5.29
N ILE A 122 13.89 8.64 -4.71
CA ILE A 122 13.79 9.64 -3.64
C ILE A 122 14.21 10.98 -4.25
N HIS A 123 13.32 11.98 -4.16
CA HIS A 123 13.63 13.29 -4.66
C HIS A 123 13.08 14.36 -3.73
N GLN A 124 13.54 15.58 -3.93
CA GLN A 124 13.10 16.70 -3.12
C GLN A 124 11.62 17.00 -3.35
N PRO A 125 10.90 17.48 -2.31
CA PRO A 125 9.52 17.89 -2.48
C PRO A 125 9.39 18.99 -3.51
N SER A 126 8.26 19.01 -4.23
CA SER A 126 7.93 20.05 -5.19
C SER A 126 6.68 20.79 -4.70
N MET A 127 6.70 22.11 -4.81
CA MET A 127 5.59 22.99 -4.43
C MET A 127 4.98 23.59 -5.69
N GLY A 128 4.33 22.79 -6.50
CA GLY A 128 3.63 23.16 -7.73
C GLY A 128 4.00 24.53 -8.32
N GLY A 129 4.78 24.59 -9.35
CA GLY A 129 5.16 25.83 -10.02
C GLY A 129 6.31 26.60 -9.38
N LEU A 130 6.74 26.24 -8.18
CA LEU A 130 7.95 26.81 -7.59
C LEU A 130 9.16 25.99 -7.98
N SER A 131 10.28 26.66 -8.19
CA SER A 131 11.54 25.99 -8.47
C SER A 131 12.54 26.30 -7.36
N GLY A 132 13.48 25.39 -7.16
CA GLY A 132 14.48 25.52 -6.13
C GLY A 132 14.73 24.18 -5.46
N GLN A 133 15.59 24.20 -4.44
CA GLN A 133 15.91 23.00 -3.69
C GLN A 133 15.46 23.14 -2.25
N ALA A 134 14.82 22.08 -1.73
CA ALA A 134 14.53 21.98 -0.32
C ALA A 134 15.83 21.60 0.42
N THR A 135 16.08 22.26 1.51
CA THR A 135 17.27 22.00 2.33
C THR A 135 16.85 21.49 3.70
#